data_ab8a1640172f636bb431aa7cf283835e
#
_entry.id   ab8a1640172f636bb431aa7cf283835e
#
_cell.length_a   1.000
_cell.length_b   1.000
_cell.length_c   1.000
_cell.angle_alpha   90.00
_cell.angle_beta   90.00
_cell.angle_gamma   90.00
#
_symmetry.space_group_name_H-M   'P 1'
#
loop_
_entity.id
_entity.type
_entity.pdbx_description
1 polymer ?
#
loop_
_entity_poly.entity_id
_entity_poly.type
_entity_poly.pdbx_seq_one_letter_code
_entity_poly.pdbx_strand_id
1 'polypeptide(L)'
;MKKLLIIIFVFIPFHSLSIEKKTTFTLEKFDKAQEEGKVVVINSWNKSCSTCAKQVKILNEAEEKFKNMVSLSFEQNKNKDIAKLLNIDYWTTIAVYKDNKEIVREMGLTNKDEIYNLIKKGT
;
A
#
# COMPACT_ATOMS: atom_id res chain seq x y z
N MET A 1 30.24 -9.27 53.26
CA MET A 1 29.33 -8.32 52.56
C MET A 1 28.89 -8.93 51.25
N LYS A 2 27.66 -9.40 51.21
CA LYS A 2 27.09 -9.92 49.96
C LYS A 2 26.55 -8.74 49.14
N LYS A 3 27.18 -8.47 47.99
CA LYS A 3 26.65 -7.49 47.03
C LYS A 3 25.47 -8.13 46.30
N LEU A 4 24.27 -7.64 46.59
CA LEU A 4 23.06 -8.04 45.90
C LEU A 4 23.04 -7.36 44.50
N LEU A 5 23.27 -8.16 43.48
CA LEU A 5 23.18 -7.70 42.10
C LEU A 5 21.70 -7.66 41.70
N ILE A 6 21.11 -6.48 41.72
CA ILE A 6 19.73 -6.28 41.23
C ILE A 6 19.80 -6.21 39.69
N ILE A 7 19.42 -7.31 39.07
CA ILE A 7 19.22 -7.33 37.61
C ILE A 7 17.87 -6.66 37.32
N ILE A 8 17.94 -5.42 36.88
CA ILE A 8 16.75 -4.72 36.38
C ILE A 8 16.43 -5.29 35.02
N PHE A 9 15.41 -6.15 34.96
CA PHE A 9 14.81 -6.57 33.70
C PHE A 9 14.06 -5.35 33.08
N VAL A 10 14.69 -4.68 32.14
CA VAL A 10 14.01 -3.66 31.36
C VAL A 10 13.09 -4.38 30.39
N PHE A 11 11.82 -4.44 30.73
CA PHE A 11 10.76 -4.83 29.81
C PHE A 11 10.64 -3.76 28.74
N ILE A 12 11.25 -3.97 27.58
CA ILE A 12 11.01 -3.15 26.40
C ILE A 12 9.67 -3.63 25.82
N PRO A 13 8.61 -2.81 25.84
CA PRO A 13 7.38 -3.22 25.21
C PRO A 13 7.63 -3.29 23.70
N PHE A 14 7.56 -4.50 23.17
CA PHE A 14 7.49 -4.71 21.73
C PHE A 14 6.16 -4.11 21.24
N HIS A 15 6.21 -2.87 20.79
CA HIS A 15 5.10 -2.33 20.05
C HIS A 15 5.11 -3.02 18.68
N SER A 16 4.22 -3.99 18.51
CA SER A 16 3.92 -4.49 17.18
C SER A 16 3.34 -3.32 16.38
N LEU A 17 4.12 -2.79 15.45
CA LEU A 17 3.65 -1.81 14.50
C LEU A 17 2.60 -2.49 13.62
N SER A 18 1.34 -2.36 14.02
CA SER A 18 0.24 -2.72 13.13
C SER A 18 0.29 -1.77 11.93
N ILE A 19 0.35 -2.32 10.72
CA ILE A 19 0.32 -1.52 9.50
C ILE A 19 -1.07 -0.92 9.40
N GLU A 20 -1.14 0.39 9.58
CA GLU A 20 -2.37 1.14 9.48
C GLU A 20 -2.72 1.37 8.02
N LYS A 21 -3.92 0.91 7.62
CA LYS A 21 -4.50 1.22 6.32
C LYS A 21 -5.07 2.64 6.35
N LYS A 22 -4.62 3.49 5.43
CA LYS A 22 -5.06 4.88 5.30
C LYS A 22 -5.47 5.19 3.88
N THR A 23 -6.45 6.07 3.72
CA THR A 23 -6.72 6.67 2.42
C THR A 23 -5.69 7.76 2.16
N THR A 24 -4.84 7.51 1.18
CA THR A 24 -3.79 8.44 0.75
C THR A 24 -4.05 9.03 -0.63
N PHE A 25 -4.99 8.45 -1.37
CA PHE A 25 -5.36 8.91 -2.70
C PHE A 25 -5.97 10.31 -2.65
N THR A 26 -5.45 11.20 -3.47
CA THR A 26 -6.11 12.43 -3.90
C THR A 26 -5.92 12.56 -5.40
N LEU A 27 -6.87 13.18 -6.09
CA LEU A 27 -6.74 13.41 -7.54
C LEU A 27 -5.49 14.23 -7.86
N GLU A 28 -5.18 15.22 -7.02
CA GLU A 28 -3.98 16.05 -7.17
C GLU A 28 -2.70 15.22 -7.12
N LYS A 29 -2.57 14.32 -6.13
CA LYS A 29 -1.39 13.43 -6.02
C LYS A 29 -1.30 12.46 -7.19
N PHE A 30 -2.44 11.93 -7.61
CA PHE A 30 -2.53 11.00 -8.74
C PHE A 30 -2.08 11.67 -10.05
N ASP A 31 -2.62 12.83 -10.35
CA ASP A 31 -2.29 13.59 -11.56
C ASP A 31 -0.83 14.06 -11.54
N LYS A 32 -0.36 14.60 -10.43
CA LYS A 32 1.01 15.06 -10.27
C LYS A 32 2.03 13.93 -10.47
N ALA A 33 1.80 12.78 -9.87
CA ALA A 33 2.69 11.63 -10.05
C ALA A 33 2.76 11.18 -11.51
N GLN A 34 1.65 11.21 -12.23
CA GLN A 34 1.62 10.87 -13.64
C GLN A 34 2.30 11.92 -14.52
N GLU A 35 2.12 13.20 -14.23
CA GLU A 35 2.85 14.29 -14.90
C GLU A 35 4.37 14.17 -14.73
N GLU A 36 4.81 13.71 -13.56
CA GLU A 36 6.22 13.45 -13.25
C GLU A 36 6.76 12.15 -13.90
N GLY A 37 5.93 11.43 -14.64
CA GLY A 37 6.30 10.18 -15.31
C GLY A 37 6.48 8.99 -14.37
N LYS A 38 5.90 9.04 -13.17
CA LYS A 38 5.96 7.95 -12.20
C LYS A 38 4.98 6.84 -12.51
N VAL A 39 5.34 5.63 -12.08
CA VAL A 39 4.39 4.52 -11.99
C VAL A 39 3.50 4.74 -10.78
N VAL A 40 2.20 4.81 -10.97
CA VAL A 40 1.24 4.97 -9.88
C VAL A 40 0.52 3.66 -9.64
N VAL A 41 0.62 3.16 -8.42
CA VAL A 41 -0.06 1.94 -8.00
C VAL A 41 -1.20 2.31 -7.05
N ILE A 42 -2.41 1.97 -7.44
CA ILE A 42 -3.61 2.20 -6.64
C ILE A 42 -4.00 0.90 -5.94
N ASN A 43 -4.28 0.98 -4.65
CA ASN A 43 -4.80 -0.13 -3.87
C ASN A 43 -6.12 0.25 -3.21
N SER A 44 -7.12 -0.58 -3.41
CA SER A 44 -8.42 -0.46 -2.78
C SER A 44 -8.50 -1.41 -1.58
N TRP A 45 -8.91 -0.91 -0.42
CA TRP A 45 -8.96 -1.68 0.80
C TRP A 45 -10.27 -1.52 1.57
N ASN A 46 -10.50 -2.41 2.52
CA ASN A 46 -11.60 -2.37 3.48
C ASN A 46 -11.03 -2.50 4.90
N LYS A 47 -11.70 -1.91 5.86
CA LYS A 47 -11.26 -1.88 7.26
C LYS A 47 -11.02 -3.27 7.84
N SER A 48 -11.84 -4.26 7.49
CA SER A 48 -11.77 -5.63 8.03
C SER A 48 -11.01 -6.60 7.12
N CYS A 49 -10.37 -6.13 6.08
CA CYS A 49 -9.74 -6.95 5.05
C CYS A 49 -8.29 -7.30 5.40
N SER A 50 -8.02 -8.55 5.78
CA SER A 50 -6.67 -9.03 6.07
C SER A 50 -5.79 -9.12 4.82
N THR A 51 -6.35 -9.51 3.68
CA THR A 51 -5.67 -9.51 2.38
C THR A 51 -5.20 -8.11 2.01
N CYS A 52 -6.04 -7.09 2.22
CA CYS A 52 -5.68 -5.70 1.97
C CYS A 52 -4.50 -5.25 2.84
N ALA A 53 -4.46 -5.67 4.10
CA ALA A 53 -3.35 -5.36 5.01
C ALA A 53 -2.01 -5.93 4.50
N LYS A 54 -2.02 -7.14 3.96
CA LYS A 54 -0.83 -7.75 3.32
C LYS A 54 -0.42 -6.96 2.08
N GLN A 55 -1.37 -6.56 1.25
CA GLN A 55 -1.11 -5.76 0.05
C GLN A 55 -0.49 -4.41 0.40
N VAL A 56 -1.05 -3.70 1.37
CA VAL A 56 -0.51 -2.40 1.84
C VAL A 56 0.94 -2.54 2.31
N LYS A 57 1.24 -3.59 3.07
CA LYS A 57 2.61 -3.87 3.52
C LYS A 57 3.57 -4.07 2.35
N ILE A 58 3.19 -4.91 1.40
CA ILE A 58 4.02 -5.20 0.22
C ILE A 58 4.21 -3.95 -0.64
N LEU A 59 3.17 -3.14 -0.82
CA LEU A 59 3.25 -1.90 -1.59
C LEU A 59 4.10 -0.84 -0.91
N ASN A 60 4.08 -0.74 0.41
CA ASN A 60 4.99 0.14 1.15
C ASN A 60 6.46 -0.28 0.97
N GLU A 61 6.73 -1.58 1.01
CA GLU A 61 8.08 -2.11 0.72
C GLU A 61 8.47 -1.87 -0.74
N ALA A 62 7.52 -1.95 -1.66
CA ALA A 62 7.74 -1.70 -3.09
C ALA A 62 8.17 -0.27 -3.38
N GLU A 63 7.63 0.72 -2.66
CA GLU A 63 8.04 2.13 -2.82
C GLU A 63 9.51 2.35 -2.50
N GLU A 64 10.07 1.58 -1.58
CA GLU A 64 11.50 1.63 -1.27
C GLU A 64 12.36 0.98 -2.36
N LYS A 65 11.84 -0.07 -2.99
CA LYS A 65 12.54 -0.82 -4.04
C LYS A 65 12.44 -0.16 -5.42
N PHE A 66 11.25 0.30 -5.78
CA PHE A 66 10.98 0.95 -7.08
C PHE A 66 11.00 2.47 -6.92
N LYS A 67 12.12 3.09 -7.23
CA LYS A 67 12.36 4.54 -6.98
C LYS A 67 11.44 5.48 -7.76
N ASN A 68 10.87 5.03 -8.88
CA ASN A 68 9.97 5.82 -9.72
C ASN A 68 8.51 5.41 -9.56
N MET A 69 8.11 5.02 -8.36
CA MET A 69 6.79 4.54 -8.04
C MET A 69 6.15 5.33 -6.90
N VAL A 70 4.87 5.56 -7.01
CA VAL A 70 4.02 6.11 -5.95
C VAL A 70 2.87 5.13 -5.69
N SER A 71 2.67 4.77 -4.44
CA SER A 71 1.52 3.97 -4.01
C SER A 71 0.47 4.86 -3.37
N LEU A 72 -0.74 4.81 -3.88
CA LEU A 72 -1.89 5.52 -3.35
C LEU A 72 -3.00 4.52 -3.03
N SER A 73 -3.68 4.71 -1.92
CA SER A 73 -4.72 3.79 -1.48
C SER A 73 -5.97 4.51 -1.01
N PHE A 74 -7.09 3.80 -1.04
CA PHE A 74 -8.36 4.33 -0.54
C PHE A 74 -9.23 3.23 0.06
N GLU A 75 -10.08 3.61 1.01
CA GLU A 75 -11.08 2.71 1.57
C GLU A 75 -12.30 2.63 0.65
N GLN A 76 -12.54 1.45 0.11
CA GLN A 76 -13.57 1.21 -0.92
C GLN A 76 -14.98 1.67 -0.49
N ASN A 77 -15.37 1.38 0.73
CA ASN A 77 -16.73 1.64 1.20
C ASN A 77 -16.97 3.10 1.60
N LYS A 78 -15.93 3.81 2.04
CA LYS A 78 -16.04 5.21 2.46
C LYS A 78 -15.79 6.21 1.34
N ASN A 79 -15.00 5.83 0.35
CA ASN A 79 -14.57 6.71 -0.74
C ASN A 79 -15.17 6.27 -2.07
N LYS A 80 -16.49 6.24 -2.14
CA LYS A 80 -17.23 5.80 -3.34
C LYS A 80 -17.00 6.70 -4.54
N ASP A 81 -16.70 7.95 -4.34
CA ASP A 81 -16.30 8.91 -5.37
C ASP A 81 -14.99 8.52 -6.03
N ILE A 82 -13.99 8.12 -5.24
CA ILE A 82 -12.69 7.61 -5.75
C ILE A 82 -12.90 6.29 -6.49
N ALA A 83 -13.65 5.38 -5.91
CA ALA A 83 -13.98 4.09 -6.51
C ALA A 83 -14.63 4.27 -7.90
N LYS A 84 -15.57 5.19 -8.01
CA LYS A 84 -16.25 5.51 -9.26
C LYS A 84 -15.30 6.17 -10.28
N LEU A 85 -14.49 7.12 -9.83
CA LEU A 85 -13.50 7.80 -10.66
C LEU A 85 -12.53 6.80 -11.32
N LEU A 86 -12.07 5.82 -10.55
CA LEU A 86 -11.11 4.81 -11.00
C LEU A 86 -11.78 3.54 -11.56
N ASN A 87 -13.10 3.48 -11.54
CA ASN A 87 -13.88 2.31 -11.93
C ASN A 87 -13.44 1.04 -11.20
N ILE A 88 -13.19 1.16 -9.89
CA ILE A 88 -12.81 0.05 -9.01
C ILE A 88 -14.03 -0.34 -8.17
N ASP A 89 -14.52 -1.56 -8.36
CA ASP A 89 -15.76 -2.03 -7.73
C ASP A 89 -15.52 -2.83 -6.44
N TYR A 90 -14.31 -3.36 -6.24
CA TYR A 90 -14.00 -4.25 -5.13
C TYR A 90 -12.69 -3.88 -4.43
N TRP A 91 -12.66 -4.06 -3.09
CA TRP A 91 -11.39 -4.03 -2.34
C TRP A 91 -10.47 -5.18 -2.78
N THR A 92 -9.23 -5.18 -2.35
CA THR A 92 -8.14 -6.04 -2.82
C THR A 92 -7.71 -5.80 -4.27
N THR A 93 -8.25 -4.80 -4.93
CA THR A 93 -7.82 -4.41 -6.28
C THR A 93 -6.50 -3.65 -6.21
N ILE A 94 -5.56 -4.05 -7.05
CA ILE A 94 -4.31 -3.31 -7.31
C ILE A 94 -4.33 -2.93 -8.78
N ALA A 95 -4.27 -1.63 -9.06
CA ALA A 95 -4.24 -1.09 -10.42
C ALA A 95 -2.95 -0.29 -10.64
N VAL A 96 -2.30 -0.50 -11.77
CA VAL A 96 -1.04 0.14 -12.14
C VAL A 96 -1.29 1.11 -13.28
N TYR A 97 -0.86 2.36 -13.09
CA TYR A 97 -0.98 3.46 -14.06
C TYR A 97 0.38 3.97 -14.49
N LYS A 98 0.49 4.33 -15.75
CA LYS A 98 1.65 4.99 -16.33
C LYS A 98 1.18 5.92 -17.47
N ASP A 99 1.72 7.14 -17.51
CA ASP A 99 1.42 8.11 -18.56
C ASP A 99 -0.09 8.32 -18.80
N ASN A 100 -0.85 8.49 -17.73
CA ASN A 100 -2.31 8.67 -17.70
C ASN A 100 -3.12 7.48 -18.24
N LYS A 101 -2.52 6.29 -18.27
CA LYS A 101 -3.19 5.06 -18.69
C LYS A 101 -3.11 3.99 -17.62
N GLU A 102 -4.21 3.28 -17.44
CA GLU A 102 -4.20 2.03 -16.68
C GLU A 102 -3.50 0.96 -17.51
N ILE A 103 -2.41 0.42 -16.97
CA ILE A 103 -1.60 -0.61 -17.63
C ILE A 103 -2.15 -1.99 -17.34
N VAL A 104 -2.45 -2.25 -16.06
CA VAL A 104 -2.91 -3.55 -15.60
C VAL A 104 -3.63 -3.41 -14.27
N ARG A 105 -4.54 -4.34 -13.99
CA ARG A 105 -5.25 -4.44 -12.71
C ARG A 105 -5.41 -5.90 -12.35
N GLU A 106 -5.22 -6.21 -11.07
CA GLU A 106 -5.44 -7.55 -10.50
C GLU A 106 -6.11 -7.44 -9.13
N MET A 107 -6.83 -8.48 -8.75
CA MET A 107 -7.50 -8.58 -7.45
C MET A 107 -6.96 -9.73 -6.63
N GLY A 108 -6.90 -9.55 -5.31
CA GLY A 108 -6.65 -10.63 -4.36
C GLY A 108 -5.20 -11.13 -4.29
N LEU A 109 -4.24 -10.47 -4.93
CA LEU A 109 -2.83 -10.86 -4.85
C LEU A 109 -2.30 -10.67 -3.42
N THR A 110 -1.60 -11.67 -2.91
CA THR A 110 -0.96 -11.64 -1.58
C THR A 110 0.52 -12.03 -1.62
N ASN A 111 0.99 -12.47 -2.78
CA ASN A 111 2.37 -12.87 -3.00
C ASN A 111 3.19 -11.66 -3.44
N LYS A 112 4.32 -11.44 -2.77
CA LYS A 112 5.21 -10.30 -3.03
C LYS A 112 5.75 -10.29 -4.46
N ASP A 113 6.16 -11.44 -4.98
CA ASP A 113 6.72 -11.54 -6.33
C ASP A 113 5.67 -11.25 -7.40
N GLU A 114 4.44 -11.73 -7.20
CA GLU A 114 3.32 -11.46 -8.12
C GLU A 114 2.99 -9.96 -8.15
N ILE A 115 2.94 -9.31 -6.99
CA ILE A 115 2.68 -7.87 -6.90
C ILE A 115 3.82 -7.08 -7.53
N TYR A 116 5.08 -7.46 -7.30
CA TYR A 116 6.22 -6.81 -7.91
C TYR A 116 6.24 -6.99 -9.43
N ASN A 117 5.88 -8.16 -9.93
CA ASN A 117 5.74 -8.40 -11.37
C ASN A 117 4.63 -7.55 -11.99
N LEU A 118 3.53 -7.35 -11.25
CA LEU A 118 2.46 -6.44 -11.67
C LEU A 118 2.97 -5.00 -11.80
N ILE A 119 3.70 -4.51 -10.82
CA ILE A 119 4.29 -3.17 -10.82
C ILE A 119 5.25 -2.99 -12.00
N LYS A 120 6.07 -3.99 -12.28
CA LYS A 120 7.04 -3.97 -13.39
C LYS A 120 6.39 -3.78 -14.76
N LYS A 121 5.12 -4.15 -14.92
CA LYS A 121 4.39 -3.92 -16.18
C LYS A 121 4.20 -2.43 -16.48
N GLY A 122 4.25 -1.58 -15.46
CA GLY A 122 4.20 -0.11 -15.60
C GLY A 122 5.57 0.56 -15.77
N THR A 123 6.64 -0.19 -15.62
CA THR A 123 8.01 0.36 -15.68
C THR A 123 8.61 0.34 -17.08
#